data_741928ddcab5f8c8e83217192905b395
#
_entry.id   741928ddcab5f8c8e83217192905b395
#
_cell.length_a   1.000
_cell.length_b   1.000
_cell.length_c   1.000
_cell.angle_alpha   90.00
_cell.angle_beta   90.00
_cell.angle_gamma   90.00
#
_symmetry.space_group_name_H-M   'P 1'
#
loop_
_entity.id
_entity.type
_entity.pdbx_description
1 polymer ?
#
loop_
_entity_poly.entity_id
_entity_poly.type
_entity_poly.pdbx_seq_one_letter_code
_entity_poly.pdbx_strand_id
1 'polypeptide(L)'
;TPGFVMQGDQIIMNEALLKYLSAPTITSGGNPPAFSLMPDGKLTAKNADISGHINAVSGSFTGEINATSGKFSGVIEAKEFVGDICGSKVMQGVSIRATNDERSTSTRYTDSATYQIGKTITVMANCERNGGSGAITVTININGQVKTAEVMPYTAGIPAMYQTVVFSVYTTSPVVDISVSLRVRGQYTTSASVWPLVMVSRSGSNFTN
;
A
#
# COMPACT_ATOMS: atom_id res chain seq x y z
N THR A 1 11.04 -5.11 62.16
CA THR A 1 10.68 -6.31 61.41
C THR A 1 11.88 -6.68 60.55
N PRO A 2 12.41 -7.92 60.63
CA PRO A 2 13.53 -8.32 59.81
C PRO A 2 13.12 -8.25 58.31
N GLY A 3 14.00 -7.74 57.46
CA GLY A 3 13.74 -7.55 56.06
C GLY A 3 13.59 -8.84 55.24
N PHE A 4 13.90 -9.98 55.85
CA PHE A 4 13.69 -11.33 55.29
C PHE A 4 13.50 -12.35 56.38
N VAL A 5 12.80 -13.43 56.07
CA VAL A 5 12.57 -14.58 56.96
C VAL A 5 12.99 -15.85 56.25
N MET A 6 13.74 -16.71 56.90
CA MET A 6 14.01 -18.06 56.46
C MET A 6 12.88 -18.97 56.94
N GLN A 7 12.21 -19.65 56.05
CA GLN A 7 11.19 -20.67 56.37
C GLN A 7 11.52 -21.94 55.60
N GLY A 8 12.10 -22.91 56.29
CA GLY A 8 12.70 -24.08 55.67
C GLY A 8 13.84 -23.67 54.73
N ASP A 9 13.81 -24.15 53.50
CA ASP A 9 14.81 -23.84 52.48
C ASP A 9 14.46 -22.58 51.64
N GLN A 10 13.44 -21.80 52.05
CA GLN A 10 12.98 -20.62 51.35
C GLN A 10 13.36 -19.32 52.08
N ILE A 11 13.77 -18.33 51.34
CA ILE A 11 13.91 -16.94 51.81
C ILE A 11 12.65 -16.19 51.41
N ILE A 12 11.87 -15.74 52.36
CA ILE A 12 10.68 -14.93 52.16
C ILE A 12 11.05 -13.47 52.41
N MET A 13 10.91 -12.62 51.38
CA MET A 13 11.18 -11.18 51.45
C MET A 13 9.88 -10.45 51.16
N ASN A 14 9.39 -9.65 52.09
CA ASN A 14 8.17 -8.86 51.89
C ASN A 14 8.42 -7.68 50.97
N GLU A 15 9.58 -7.03 51.13
CA GLU A 15 10.02 -5.94 50.33
C GLU A 15 11.55 -5.91 50.30
N ALA A 16 12.16 -5.98 49.12
CA ALA A 16 13.60 -6.00 48.99
C ALA A 16 14.06 -4.86 48.09
N LEU A 17 14.87 -3.98 48.63
CA LEU A 17 15.65 -3.06 47.85
C LEU A 17 16.98 -3.69 47.47
N LEU A 18 17.04 -4.26 46.27
CA LEU A 18 18.25 -4.86 45.71
C LEU A 18 19.00 -3.82 44.89
N LYS A 19 20.10 -3.31 45.43
CA LYS A 19 20.99 -2.39 44.70
C LYS A 19 21.83 -3.15 43.66
N TYR A 20 22.21 -4.37 44.00
CA TYR A 20 22.94 -5.30 43.13
C TYR A 20 22.45 -6.71 43.39
N LEU A 21 22.01 -7.41 42.36
CA LEU A 21 21.76 -8.83 42.39
C LEU A 21 22.86 -9.54 41.62
N SER A 22 23.72 -10.27 42.29
CA SER A 22 24.72 -11.13 41.65
C SER A 22 24.28 -12.58 41.88
N ALA A 23 23.71 -13.18 40.89
CA ALA A 23 23.31 -14.57 40.91
C ALA A 23 23.78 -15.25 39.63
N PRO A 24 24.25 -16.50 39.74
CA PRO A 24 24.68 -17.25 38.54
C PRO A 24 23.51 -17.52 37.58
N THR A 25 22.32 -17.66 38.10
CA THR A 25 21.11 -17.86 37.30
C THR A 25 19.88 -17.42 38.11
N ILE A 26 18.92 -16.78 37.46
CA ILE A 26 17.60 -16.46 38.03
C ILE A 26 16.57 -17.22 37.19
N THR A 27 15.79 -18.07 37.82
CA THR A 27 14.76 -18.87 37.12
C THR A 27 13.44 -18.85 37.87
N SER A 28 12.34 -18.97 37.12
CA SER A 28 11.06 -19.37 37.72
C SER A 28 11.07 -20.87 38.08
N GLY A 29 10.15 -21.29 38.94
CA GLY A 29 9.93 -22.69 39.18
C GLY A 29 9.50 -23.47 37.91
N GLY A 30 9.63 -24.79 37.95
CA GLY A 30 9.26 -25.70 36.87
C GLY A 30 10.45 -26.25 36.09
N ASN A 31 10.21 -27.30 35.30
CA ASN A 31 11.20 -27.93 34.45
C ASN A 31 10.59 -28.23 33.08
N PRO A 32 10.96 -27.51 31.99
CA PRO A 32 11.85 -26.33 31.98
C PRO A 32 11.17 -25.10 32.59
N PRO A 33 11.98 -24.13 33.11
CA PRO A 33 11.44 -22.90 33.69
C PRO A 33 10.77 -22.02 32.63
N ALA A 34 9.71 -21.30 33.01
CA ALA A 34 9.03 -20.38 32.14
C ALA A 34 9.81 -19.06 31.94
N PHE A 35 10.68 -18.73 32.91
CA PHE A 35 11.57 -17.57 32.87
C PHE A 35 12.97 -18.02 33.33
N SER A 36 14.00 -17.54 32.65
CA SER A 36 15.39 -17.69 33.07
C SER A 36 16.26 -16.55 32.59
N LEU A 37 17.13 -16.05 33.46
CA LEU A 37 18.23 -15.15 33.14
C LEU A 37 19.53 -15.88 33.48
N MET A 38 20.36 -16.06 32.46
CA MET A 38 21.61 -16.79 32.55
C MET A 38 22.80 -15.85 32.78
N PRO A 39 23.97 -16.35 33.26
CA PRO A 39 25.15 -15.53 33.52
C PRO A 39 25.71 -14.86 32.26
N ASP A 40 25.47 -15.40 31.06
CA ASP A 40 25.87 -14.83 29.77
C ASP A 40 24.93 -13.72 29.30
N GLY A 41 23.91 -13.36 30.10
CA GLY A 41 22.92 -12.35 29.80
C GLY A 41 21.74 -12.87 28.98
N LYS A 42 21.67 -14.16 28.64
CA LYS A 42 20.53 -14.73 27.91
C LYS A 42 19.28 -14.72 28.77
N LEU A 43 18.25 -14.03 28.29
CA LEU A 43 16.91 -14.03 28.85
C LEU A 43 16.01 -14.98 28.05
N THR A 44 15.35 -15.90 28.72
CA THR A 44 14.31 -16.74 28.14
C THR A 44 13.01 -16.52 28.90
N ALA A 45 11.93 -16.18 28.21
CA ALA A 45 10.60 -16.04 28.77
C ALA A 45 9.56 -16.65 27.82
N LYS A 46 8.65 -17.49 28.34
CA LYS A 46 7.60 -18.12 27.52
C LYS A 46 6.43 -17.17 27.25
N ASN A 47 6.09 -16.34 28.22
CA ASN A 47 5.03 -15.34 28.11
C ASN A 47 5.60 -14.04 28.70
N ALA A 48 5.95 -13.08 27.84
CA ALA A 48 6.42 -11.78 28.26
C ALA A 48 5.44 -10.72 27.78
N ASP A 49 4.95 -9.90 28.72
CA ASP A 49 4.24 -8.65 28.43
C ASP A 49 5.21 -7.51 28.65
N ILE A 50 5.56 -6.80 27.57
CA ILE A 50 6.56 -5.73 27.60
C ILE A 50 5.87 -4.42 27.27
N SER A 51 5.64 -3.60 28.28
CA SER A 51 5.13 -2.25 28.11
C SER A 51 6.30 -1.27 28.05
N GLY A 52 6.71 -0.87 26.87
CA GLY A 52 7.84 0.05 26.66
C GLY A 52 8.59 -0.16 25.35
N HIS A 53 9.84 0.31 25.29
CA HIS A 53 10.69 0.17 24.13
C HIS A 53 11.55 -1.09 24.19
N ILE A 54 11.59 -1.82 23.07
CA ILE A 54 12.59 -2.87 22.84
C ILE A 54 13.62 -2.31 21.87
N ASN A 55 14.85 -2.10 22.37
CA ASN A 55 15.97 -1.70 21.54
C ASN A 55 16.86 -2.92 21.28
N ALA A 56 16.79 -3.44 20.05
CA ALA A 56 17.55 -4.61 19.63
C ALA A 56 18.39 -4.28 18.39
N VAL A 57 19.64 -4.69 18.40
CA VAL A 57 20.55 -4.54 17.23
C VAL A 57 20.21 -5.57 16.15
N SER A 58 19.67 -6.72 16.55
CA SER A 58 19.19 -7.78 15.65
C SER A 58 18.06 -8.55 16.33
N GLY A 59 17.14 -9.11 15.54
CA GLY A 59 16.03 -9.88 16.05
C GLY A 59 15.48 -10.86 15.01
N SER A 60 14.89 -11.95 15.48
CA SER A 60 14.11 -12.88 14.67
C SER A 60 12.74 -13.06 15.31
N PHE A 61 11.71 -12.88 14.52
CA PHE A 61 10.32 -13.13 14.94
C PHE A 61 9.81 -14.34 14.18
N THR A 62 9.32 -15.34 14.93
CA THR A 62 8.65 -16.51 14.37
C THR A 62 7.20 -16.46 14.79
N GLY A 63 6.29 -16.24 13.84
CA GLY A 63 4.87 -16.09 14.10
C GLY A 63 4.31 -14.80 13.55
N GLU A 64 3.15 -14.38 14.05
CA GLU A 64 2.45 -13.18 13.64
C GLU A 64 2.99 -11.93 14.37
N ILE A 65 3.19 -10.85 13.63
CA ILE A 65 3.46 -9.52 14.19
C ILE A 65 2.24 -8.66 13.93
N ASN A 66 1.48 -8.37 14.98
CA ASN A 66 0.34 -7.48 14.92
C ASN A 66 0.75 -6.08 15.40
N ALA A 67 0.86 -5.14 14.45
CA ALA A 67 1.25 -3.76 14.72
C ALA A 67 0.28 -2.80 14.03
N THR A 68 -0.21 -1.80 14.76
CA THR A 68 -1.09 -0.76 14.19
C THR A 68 -0.34 0.22 13.30
N SER A 69 0.98 0.35 13.48
CA SER A 69 1.87 1.15 12.63
C SER A 69 3.30 0.63 12.72
N GLY A 70 4.05 0.79 11.64
CA GLY A 70 5.46 0.41 11.59
C GLY A 70 6.23 1.25 10.58
N LYS A 71 7.52 1.50 10.84
CA LYS A 71 8.45 2.09 9.89
C LYS A 71 9.59 1.11 9.68
N PHE A 72 9.78 0.70 8.45
CA PHE A 72 10.91 -0.11 8.02
C PHE A 72 11.87 0.77 7.22
N SER A 73 13.14 0.74 7.58
CA SER A 73 14.21 1.42 6.85
C SER A 73 15.16 0.37 6.33
N GLY A 74 15.07 0.06 5.04
CA GLY A 74 15.84 -0.99 4.40
C GLY A 74 15.02 -1.82 3.41
N VAL A 75 15.49 -3.02 3.11
CA VAL A 75 14.82 -3.96 2.21
C VAL A 75 13.85 -4.82 3.01
N ILE A 76 12.63 -4.96 2.51
CA ILE A 76 11.64 -5.93 3.01
C ILE A 76 11.54 -7.04 1.98
N GLU A 77 11.94 -8.25 2.37
CA GLU A 77 11.70 -9.45 1.60
C GLU A 77 10.44 -10.13 2.13
N ALA A 78 9.41 -10.24 1.30
CA ALA A 78 8.16 -10.90 1.66
C ALA A 78 7.71 -11.80 0.53
N LYS A 79 7.18 -12.97 0.89
CA LYS A 79 6.60 -13.90 -0.07
C LYS A 79 5.30 -13.33 -0.67
N GLU A 80 4.55 -12.58 0.12
CA GLU A 80 3.27 -11.99 -0.28
C GLU A 80 3.03 -10.71 0.52
N PHE A 81 2.50 -9.70 -0.16
CA PHE A 81 1.98 -8.48 0.47
C PHE A 81 0.48 -8.42 0.27
N VAL A 82 -0.27 -8.33 1.36
CA VAL A 82 -1.72 -8.09 1.34
C VAL A 82 -1.94 -6.64 1.75
N GLY A 83 -2.37 -5.79 0.78
CA GLY A 83 -2.63 -4.36 1.01
C GLY A 83 -2.10 -3.44 -0.09
N ASP A 84 -2.25 -2.13 0.10
CA ASP A 84 -2.00 -1.09 -0.90
C ASP A 84 -0.52 -0.76 -1.11
N ILE A 85 0.23 -1.62 -1.77
CA ILE A 85 1.53 -1.25 -2.36
C ILE A 85 1.30 -0.58 -3.71
N CYS A 86 0.23 -0.97 -4.37
CA CYS A 86 -0.26 -0.37 -5.59
C CYS A 86 -1.75 -0.08 -5.42
N GLY A 87 -2.11 1.17 -5.22
CA GLY A 87 -3.51 1.60 -5.19
C GLY A 87 -4.09 1.55 -6.59
N SER A 88 -5.30 1.00 -6.75
CA SER A 88 -6.04 1.08 -8.02
C SER A 88 -7.48 1.50 -7.78
N LYS A 89 -8.05 2.19 -8.78
CA LYS A 89 -9.45 2.59 -8.77
C LYS A 89 -10.04 2.49 -10.16
N VAL A 90 -11.15 1.76 -10.28
CA VAL A 90 -12.00 1.82 -11.47
C VAL A 90 -12.82 3.11 -11.37
N MET A 91 -12.70 3.98 -12.37
CA MET A 91 -13.52 5.19 -12.46
C MET A 91 -14.89 4.84 -13.05
N GLN A 92 -15.86 5.72 -12.83
CA GLN A 92 -17.16 5.58 -13.49
C GLN A 92 -16.97 5.61 -15.01
N GLY A 93 -17.58 4.66 -15.71
CA GLY A 93 -17.58 4.61 -17.17
C GLY A 93 -18.39 5.77 -17.77
N VAL A 94 -18.00 6.18 -18.95
CA VAL A 94 -18.65 7.23 -19.75
C VAL A 94 -19.07 6.65 -21.10
N SER A 95 -20.30 6.90 -21.50
CA SER A 95 -20.83 6.45 -22.80
C SER A 95 -21.48 7.63 -23.54
N ILE A 96 -21.26 7.66 -24.86
CA ILE A 96 -21.84 8.63 -25.78
C ILE A 96 -22.52 7.90 -26.93
N ARG A 97 -23.71 8.38 -27.35
CA ARG A 97 -24.36 8.00 -28.58
C ARG A 97 -24.88 9.28 -29.25
N ALA A 98 -24.09 9.88 -30.07
CA ALA A 98 -24.36 11.17 -30.67
C ALA A 98 -23.56 11.40 -31.96
N THR A 99 -23.87 12.46 -32.72
CA THR A 99 -23.06 12.96 -33.81
C THR A 99 -21.90 13.85 -33.30
N ASN A 100 -22.18 14.63 -32.25
CA ASN A 100 -21.20 15.54 -31.65
C ASN A 100 -21.54 15.70 -30.14
N ASP A 101 -20.72 15.12 -29.29
CA ASP A 101 -20.87 15.18 -27.83
C ASP A 101 -19.52 14.94 -27.16
N GLU A 102 -19.37 15.44 -25.95
CA GLU A 102 -18.22 15.20 -25.10
C GLU A 102 -18.67 14.99 -23.65
N ARG A 103 -18.18 13.94 -23.02
CA ARG A 103 -18.44 13.62 -21.63
C ARG A 103 -17.18 13.23 -20.91
N SER A 104 -17.14 13.50 -19.62
CA SER A 104 -15.97 13.23 -18.80
C SER A 104 -16.33 12.57 -17.49
N THR A 105 -15.36 11.86 -16.92
CA THR A 105 -15.34 11.36 -15.56
C THR A 105 -14.07 11.82 -14.87
N SER A 106 -14.14 12.02 -13.56
CA SER A 106 -12.99 12.47 -12.80
C SER A 106 -12.88 11.77 -11.46
N THR A 107 -11.67 11.77 -10.92
CA THR A 107 -11.38 11.31 -9.56
C THR A 107 -10.20 12.10 -9.01
N ARG A 108 -10.07 12.10 -7.70
CA ARG A 108 -8.93 12.68 -6.99
C ARG A 108 -8.23 11.59 -6.20
N TYR A 109 -6.92 11.53 -6.34
CA TYR A 109 -6.04 10.77 -5.47
C TYR A 109 -5.47 11.71 -4.42
N THR A 110 -5.53 11.28 -3.15
CA THR A 110 -4.91 12.00 -2.03
C THR A 110 -3.98 11.04 -1.32
N ASP A 111 -2.74 11.45 -1.16
CA ASP A 111 -1.76 10.69 -0.41
C ASP A 111 -2.00 10.89 1.09
N SER A 112 -2.14 9.80 1.83
CA SER A 112 -2.27 9.82 3.29
C SER A 112 -0.93 9.98 4.01
N ALA A 113 0.19 9.88 3.28
CA ALA A 113 1.50 10.05 3.87
C ALA A 113 1.76 11.51 4.23
N THR A 114 2.34 11.74 5.40
CA THR A 114 2.71 13.08 5.90
C THR A 114 3.92 13.68 5.18
N TYR A 115 4.59 12.92 4.32
CA TYR A 115 5.74 13.34 3.54
C TYR A 115 5.51 13.04 2.06
N GLN A 116 6.06 13.90 1.21
CA GLN A 116 5.95 13.78 -0.23
C GLN A 116 6.76 12.58 -0.73
N ILE A 117 6.07 11.56 -1.22
CA ILE A 117 6.69 10.38 -1.82
C ILE A 117 6.44 10.44 -3.33
N GLY A 118 7.52 10.21 -4.09
CA GLY A 118 7.42 10.03 -5.53
C GLY A 118 6.54 8.84 -5.88
N LYS A 119 5.64 9.03 -6.82
CA LYS A 119 4.72 8.01 -7.32
C LYS A 119 4.44 8.19 -8.78
N THR A 120 4.11 7.11 -9.45
CA THR A 120 3.62 7.12 -10.82
C THR A 120 2.12 6.88 -10.81
N ILE A 121 1.39 7.80 -11.40
CA ILE A 121 -0.04 7.65 -11.67
C ILE A 121 -0.18 7.17 -13.11
N THR A 122 -0.78 6.02 -13.29
CA THR A 122 -1.08 5.44 -14.61
C THR A 122 -2.58 5.36 -14.80
N VAL A 123 -3.06 5.92 -15.88
CA VAL A 123 -4.46 5.82 -16.31
C VAL A 123 -4.53 4.95 -17.56
N MET A 124 -5.35 3.92 -17.50
CA MET A 124 -5.67 3.03 -18.62
C MET A 124 -7.12 3.28 -19.01
N ALA A 125 -7.34 3.97 -20.12
CA ALA A 125 -8.66 4.26 -20.65
C ALA A 125 -9.03 3.15 -21.65
N ASN A 126 -9.85 2.19 -21.20
CA ASN A 126 -10.36 1.12 -22.05
C ASN A 126 -11.58 1.63 -22.85
N CYS A 127 -11.43 1.70 -24.15
CA CYS A 127 -12.40 2.30 -25.07
C CYS A 127 -13.08 1.24 -25.91
N GLU A 128 -14.35 1.45 -26.19
CA GLU A 128 -15.18 0.64 -27.06
C GLU A 128 -15.92 1.52 -28.06
N ARG A 129 -15.92 1.15 -29.34
CA ARG A 129 -16.83 1.66 -30.37
C ARG A 129 -17.91 0.61 -30.63
N ASN A 130 -19.16 0.98 -30.44
CA ASN A 130 -20.34 0.12 -30.69
C ASN A 130 -21.13 0.52 -31.94
N GLY A 131 -20.51 1.21 -32.87
CA GLY A 131 -21.09 1.62 -34.13
C GLY A 131 -20.89 3.07 -34.49
N GLY A 132 -21.25 3.43 -35.71
CA GLY A 132 -21.12 4.77 -36.29
C GLY A 132 -19.71 5.06 -36.81
N SER A 133 -19.60 6.10 -37.66
CA SER A 133 -18.38 6.43 -38.39
C SER A 133 -17.67 7.71 -37.92
N GLY A 134 -18.18 8.36 -36.87
CA GLY A 134 -17.56 9.57 -36.32
C GLY A 134 -16.19 9.30 -35.70
N ALA A 135 -15.34 10.31 -35.68
CA ALA A 135 -14.09 10.26 -34.94
C ALA A 135 -14.33 10.19 -33.44
N ILE A 136 -13.58 9.33 -32.77
CA ILE A 136 -13.62 9.16 -31.31
C ILE A 136 -12.27 9.61 -30.77
N THR A 137 -12.30 10.55 -29.83
CA THR A 137 -11.10 11.05 -29.17
C THR A 137 -11.22 10.83 -27.68
N VAL A 138 -10.15 10.31 -27.08
CA VAL A 138 -9.99 10.18 -25.63
C VAL A 138 -8.90 11.12 -25.16
N THR A 139 -9.21 11.88 -24.10
CA THR A 139 -8.25 12.77 -23.45
C THR A 139 -8.11 12.37 -22.00
N ILE A 140 -6.88 12.09 -21.59
CA ILE A 140 -6.50 11.79 -20.20
C ILE A 140 -5.75 13.01 -19.68
N ASN A 141 -6.20 13.52 -18.54
CA ASN A 141 -5.53 14.61 -17.82
C ASN A 141 -5.15 14.11 -16.43
N ILE A 142 -3.88 14.21 -16.08
CA ILE A 142 -3.33 13.89 -14.77
C ILE A 142 -2.64 15.16 -14.25
N ASN A 143 -3.30 15.85 -13.33
CA ASN A 143 -2.79 17.07 -12.69
C ASN A 143 -2.27 18.13 -13.67
N GLY A 144 -3.02 18.36 -14.77
CA GLY A 144 -2.67 19.31 -15.81
C GLY A 144 -1.80 18.77 -16.94
N GLN A 145 -1.19 17.60 -16.78
CA GLN A 145 -0.52 16.91 -17.89
C GLN A 145 -1.53 16.12 -18.71
N VAL A 146 -1.55 16.34 -20.01
CA VAL A 146 -2.61 15.87 -20.90
C VAL A 146 -2.06 14.98 -22.00
N LYS A 147 -2.75 13.85 -22.23
CA LYS A 147 -2.60 13.02 -23.41
C LYS A 147 -3.93 12.90 -24.13
N THR A 148 -3.93 13.26 -25.42
CA THR A 148 -5.10 13.09 -26.29
C THR A 148 -4.76 12.09 -27.41
N ALA A 149 -5.68 11.17 -27.69
CA ALA A 149 -5.54 10.19 -28.75
C ALA A 149 -6.88 10.03 -29.50
N GLU A 150 -6.81 9.97 -30.82
CA GLU A 150 -7.90 9.44 -31.62
C GLU A 150 -7.84 7.92 -31.53
N VAL A 151 -8.99 7.30 -31.26
CA VAL A 151 -9.08 5.86 -30.99
C VAL A 151 -10.08 5.20 -31.90
N MET A 152 -9.84 3.92 -32.20
CA MET A 152 -10.77 3.07 -32.92
C MET A 152 -11.27 3.74 -34.21
N PRO A 153 -10.39 4.08 -35.18
CA PRO A 153 -10.79 4.68 -36.43
C PRO A 153 -11.84 3.80 -37.12
N TYR A 154 -12.82 4.45 -37.77
CA TYR A 154 -13.91 3.72 -38.43
C TYR A 154 -13.35 2.78 -39.50
N THR A 155 -13.79 1.53 -39.46
CA THR A 155 -13.52 0.54 -40.48
C THR A 155 -14.83 -0.10 -40.89
N ALA A 156 -15.17 -0.04 -42.18
CA ALA A 156 -16.42 -0.60 -42.70
C ALA A 156 -16.49 -2.10 -42.46
N GLY A 157 -17.64 -2.60 -42.01
CA GLY A 157 -17.87 -4.00 -41.74
C GLY A 157 -17.41 -4.52 -40.37
N ILE A 158 -16.81 -3.67 -39.55
CA ILE A 158 -16.44 -4.03 -38.17
C ILE A 158 -17.48 -3.43 -37.20
N PRO A 159 -18.31 -4.25 -36.55
CA PRO A 159 -19.43 -3.79 -35.73
C PRO A 159 -18.98 -3.22 -34.37
N ALA A 160 -17.89 -3.71 -33.81
CA ALA A 160 -17.34 -3.24 -32.54
C ALA A 160 -15.80 -3.23 -32.58
N MET A 161 -15.20 -2.25 -31.91
CA MET A 161 -13.75 -2.12 -31.80
C MET A 161 -13.39 -1.78 -30.36
N TYR A 162 -12.24 -2.27 -29.92
CA TYR A 162 -11.69 -2.01 -28.59
C TYR A 162 -10.28 -1.48 -28.70
N GLN A 163 -9.95 -0.50 -27.88
CA GLN A 163 -8.61 0.06 -27.80
C GLN A 163 -8.37 0.62 -26.41
N THR A 164 -7.16 0.46 -25.88
CA THR A 164 -6.75 1.04 -24.61
C THR A 164 -5.75 2.17 -24.85
N VAL A 165 -6.01 3.33 -24.26
CA VAL A 165 -5.06 4.44 -24.18
C VAL A 165 -4.45 4.46 -22.80
N VAL A 166 -3.13 4.42 -22.72
CA VAL A 166 -2.37 4.47 -21.47
C VAL A 166 -1.60 5.77 -21.38
N PHE A 167 -1.68 6.42 -20.21
CA PHE A 167 -0.90 7.59 -19.89
C PHE A 167 -0.39 7.52 -18.46
N SER A 168 0.91 7.74 -18.28
CA SER A 168 1.57 7.67 -16.97
C SER A 168 2.30 8.97 -16.68
N VAL A 169 2.17 9.45 -15.44
CA VAL A 169 2.80 10.67 -14.95
C VAL A 169 3.47 10.39 -13.62
N TYR A 170 4.76 10.71 -13.50
CA TYR A 170 5.45 10.73 -12.21
C TYR A 170 5.18 12.04 -11.49
N THR A 171 4.89 11.99 -10.21
CA THR A 171 4.62 13.17 -9.38
C THR A 171 4.96 12.95 -7.92
N THR A 172 5.32 14.02 -7.23
CA THR A 172 5.46 14.08 -5.77
C THR A 172 4.29 14.79 -5.10
N SER A 173 3.33 15.31 -5.90
CA SER A 173 2.17 16.03 -5.36
C SER A 173 1.35 15.14 -4.43
N PRO A 174 0.99 15.59 -3.23
CA PRO A 174 0.13 14.84 -2.30
C PRO A 174 -1.30 14.70 -2.80
N VAL A 175 -1.73 15.59 -3.69
CA VAL A 175 -3.06 15.58 -4.30
C VAL A 175 -2.92 15.57 -5.80
N VAL A 176 -3.60 14.67 -6.48
CA VAL A 176 -3.59 14.52 -7.93
C VAL A 176 -5.02 14.46 -8.46
N ASP A 177 -5.39 15.43 -9.27
CA ASP A 177 -6.66 15.43 -9.99
C ASP A 177 -6.50 14.67 -11.31
N ILE A 178 -7.42 13.77 -11.57
CA ILE A 178 -7.42 12.88 -12.72
C ILE A 178 -8.77 12.97 -13.41
N SER A 179 -8.75 13.22 -14.71
CA SER A 179 -9.96 13.18 -15.52
C SER A 179 -9.72 12.47 -16.85
N VAL A 180 -10.77 11.83 -17.33
CA VAL A 180 -10.81 11.18 -18.64
C VAL A 180 -12.04 11.69 -19.37
N SER A 181 -11.87 12.27 -20.55
CA SER A 181 -12.97 12.65 -21.43
C SER A 181 -13.01 11.81 -22.68
N LEU A 182 -14.23 11.49 -23.08
CA LEU A 182 -14.58 10.83 -24.32
C LEU A 182 -15.32 11.83 -25.19
N ARG A 183 -14.88 11.98 -26.44
CA ARG A 183 -15.49 12.88 -27.42
C ARG A 183 -15.79 12.16 -28.71
N VAL A 184 -16.94 12.42 -29.25
CA VAL A 184 -17.37 11.92 -30.56
C VAL A 184 -17.63 13.11 -31.49
N ARG A 185 -17.16 13.04 -32.74
CA ARG A 185 -17.44 14.03 -33.78
C ARG A 185 -17.65 13.36 -35.15
N GLY A 186 -18.71 13.72 -35.84
CA GLY A 186 -19.00 13.21 -37.17
C GLY A 186 -20.36 13.64 -37.70
N GLN A 187 -20.67 13.22 -38.90
CA GLN A 187 -21.95 13.49 -39.54
C GLN A 187 -23.04 12.48 -39.13
N TYR A 188 -22.62 11.30 -38.67
CA TYR A 188 -23.52 10.20 -38.26
C TYR A 188 -23.37 9.89 -36.80
N THR A 189 -24.47 9.43 -36.18
CA THR A 189 -24.47 8.98 -34.79
C THR A 189 -23.41 7.91 -34.57
N THR A 190 -22.52 8.14 -33.63
CA THR A 190 -21.49 7.22 -33.20
C THR A 190 -21.73 6.84 -31.76
N SER A 191 -21.61 5.56 -31.46
CA SER A 191 -21.71 5.02 -30.09
C SER A 191 -20.33 4.61 -29.62
N ALA A 192 -19.90 5.18 -28.51
CA ALA A 192 -18.62 4.88 -27.89
C ALA A 192 -18.71 4.92 -26.36
N SER A 193 -17.85 4.16 -25.72
CA SER A 193 -17.75 4.10 -24.26
C SER A 193 -16.27 4.07 -23.84
N VAL A 194 -15.99 4.55 -22.63
CA VAL A 194 -14.68 4.44 -21.98
C VAL A 194 -14.84 4.05 -20.51
N TRP A 195 -14.02 3.10 -20.07
CA TRP A 195 -13.92 2.67 -18.68
C TRP A 195 -12.48 2.84 -18.19
N PRO A 196 -12.19 3.94 -17.49
CA PRO A 196 -10.85 4.18 -17.04
C PRO A 196 -10.52 3.41 -15.76
N LEU A 197 -9.30 2.87 -15.73
CA LEU A 197 -8.65 2.33 -14.54
C LEU A 197 -7.47 3.22 -14.18
N VAL A 198 -7.44 3.69 -12.95
CA VAL A 198 -6.30 4.42 -12.38
C VAL A 198 -5.48 3.48 -11.51
N MET A 199 -4.18 3.49 -11.70
CA MET A 199 -3.20 2.80 -10.86
C MET A 199 -2.21 3.81 -10.29
N VAL A 200 -1.89 3.64 -9.02
CA VAL A 200 -0.86 4.43 -8.32
C VAL A 200 0.22 3.48 -7.88
N SER A 201 1.41 3.61 -8.44
CA SER A 201 2.57 2.85 -8.02
C SER A 201 3.58 3.76 -7.34
N ARG A 202 4.13 3.30 -6.21
CA ARG A 202 5.23 3.97 -5.53
C ARG A 202 6.51 3.22 -5.86
N SER A 203 7.47 3.92 -6.47
CA SER A 203 8.74 3.31 -6.76
C SER A 203 9.63 3.42 -5.51
N GLY A 204 9.91 2.29 -4.91
CA GLY A 204 10.94 2.14 -3.87
C GLY A 204 12.10 1.26 -4.32
N SER A 205 12.09 0.83 -5.58
CA SER A 205 13.12 -0.10 -6.11
C SER A 205 14.14 0.66 -6.94
N ASN A 206 15.39 0.52 -6.60
CA ASN A 206 16.50 0.91 -7.45
C ASN A 206 16.77 -0.24 -8.42
N PHE A 207 16.51 -0.03 -9.70
CA PHE A 207 17.00 -0.90 -10.76
C PHE A 207 18.47 -0.50 -11.02
N THR A 208 19.39 -1.39 -10.73
CA THR A 208 20.81 -1.28 -11.15
C THR A 208 20.98 -2.09 -12.43
N ASN A 209 21.46 -1.44 -13.49
CA ASN A 209 21.87 -2.13 -14.72
C ASN A 209 23.17 -2.90 -14.49
#